data_f0f8234c38ef478c5ab50cc13cbe14d2
#
_entry.id   f0f8234c38ef478c5ab50cc13cbe14d2
#
_cell.length_a   1.000
_cell.length_b   1.000
_cell.length_c   1.000
_cell.angle_alpha   90.00
_cell.angle_beta   90.00
_cell.angle_gamma   90.00
#
_symmetry.space_group_name_H-M   'P 1'
#
loop_
_entity.id
_entity.type
_entity.pdbx_description
1 polymer ?
#
loop_
_entity_poly.entity_id
_entity_poly.type
_entity_poly.pdbx_seq_one_letter_code
_entity_poly.pdbx_strand_id
1 'polypeptide(L)'
;LGLTGIGFSLHNDVTTPYLTNVANEAQKEKFLPRCVSGDCVVAIAMTEPGTGSDLQGIKTSAVDKGDHYLLNGSKTFITCGQQADIVLVVCRTNPDPSAGAKAFSILIVEDGMPGFERGRNLDKLGQKAQDTSELFFNDVKVPKENLLGEEGMGFIYLMRELPQERLSIAVSAMASCEAVIEQTVNYVKERKAFGKSVAEFQNTQFTLAQLQAEVTSMRVFIDRCAELLLEKELTTVDAVSYTHLRAHETLLD
;
A
#
# COMPACT_ATOMS: atom_id res chain seq x y z
N LEU A 1 -13.26 9.68 -17.80
CA LEU A 1 -13.81 9.02 -16.64
C LEU A 1 -13.13 9.59 -15.40
N GLY A 2 -13.87 10.38 -14.59
CA GLY A 2 -13.33 11.06 -13.40
C GLY A 2 -13.16 10.18 -12.16
N LEU A 3 -12.96 8.87 -12.33
CA LEU A 3 -12.70 7.95 -11.22
C LEU A 3 -11.22 8.00 -10.85
N THR A 4 -10.88 8.77 -9.84
CA THR A 4 -9.51 8.93 -9.34
C THR A 4 -9.33 8.11 -8.07
N GLY A 5 -8.81 6.91 -8.20
CA GLY A 5 -8.39 6.07 -7.09
C GLY A 5 -9.54 5.27 -6.46
N ILE A 6 -9.72 4.05 -6.94
CA ILE A 6 -10.54 3.04 -6.25
C ILE A 6 -9.56 2.14 -5.52
N GLY A 7 -9.67 2.07 -4.17
CA GLY A 7 -8.69 1.44 -3.29
C GLY A 7 -8.70 -0.09 -3.25
N PHE A 8 -9.18 -0.78 -4.27
CA PHE A 8 -9.28 -2.25 -4.24
C PHE A 8 -7.93 -2.94 -4.10
N SER A 9 -6.89 -2.42 -4.76
CA SER A 9 -5.56 -3.03 -4.68
C SER A 9 -4.96 -2.96 -3.28
N LEU A 10 -5.18 -1.88 -2.52
CA LEU A 10 -4.72 -1.84 -1.14
C LEU A 10 -5.35 -2.97 -0.32
N HIS A 11 -6.66 -3.12 -0.39
CA HIS A 11 -7.38 -4.14 0.36
C HIS A 11 -6.97 -5.55 -0.05
N ASN A 12 -6.94 -5.83 -1.37
CA ASN A 12 -6.71 -7.18 -1.89
C ASN A 12 -5.22 -7.57 -1.89
N ASP A 13 -4.35 -6.64 -2.33
CA ASP A 13 -2.97 -6.98 -2.68
C ASP A 13 -1.96 -6.57 -1.59
N VAL A 14 -2.37 -5.69 -0.66
CA VAL A 14 -1.53 -5.18 0.42
C VAL A 14 -1.98 -5.70 1.77
N THR A 15 -3.21 -5.40 2.20
CA THR A 15 -3.63 -5.67 3.59
C THR A 15 -4.14 -7.09 3.83
N THR A 16 -4.93 -7.65 2.91
CA THR A 16 -5.43 -9.03 3.03
C THR A 16 -4.31 -10.08 3.05
N PRO A 17 -3.20 -9.95 2.32
CA PRO A 17 -2.05 -10.87 2.44
C PRO A 17 -1.51 -11.03 3.86
N TYR A 18 -1.51 -9.99 4.69
CA TYR A 18 -1.12 -10.14 6.10
C TYR A 18 -2.06 -11.08 6.85
N LEU A 19 -3.37 -11.02 6.59
CA LEU A 19 -4.33 -11.93 7.20
C LEU A 19 -4.18 -13.36 6.66
N THR A 20 -3.96 -13.54 5.37
CA THR A 20 -3.81 -14.88 4.78
C THR A 20 -2.50 -15.56 5.18
N ASN A 21 -1.40 -14.80 5.28
CA ASN A 21 -0.06 -15.32 5.46
C ASN A 21 0.39 -15.38 6.92
N VAL A 22 -0.17 -14.51 7.79
CA VAL A 22 0.32 -14.31 9.16
C VAL A 22 -0.72 -14.64 10.23
N ALA A 23 -2.01 -14.42 9.95
CA ALA A 23 -3.07 -14.65 10.93
C ALA A 23 -3.21 -16.13 11.32
N ASN A 24 -3.61 -16.37 12.56
CA ASN A 24 -4.00 -17.69 13.02
C ASN A 24 -5.39 -18.08 12.46
N GLU A 25 -5.77 -19.37 12.60
CA GLU A 25 -7.01 -19.85 12.00
C GLU A 25 -8.27 -19.15 12.53
N ALA A 26 -8.32 -18.82 13.84
CA ALA A 26 -9.45 -18.10 14.42
C ALA A 26 -9.58 -16.68 13.84
N GLN A 27 -8.46 -15.99 13.63
CA GLN A 27 -8.45 -14.68 12.98
C GLN A 27 -8.85 -14.78 11.51
N LYS A 28 -8.37 -15.81 10.79
CA LYS A 28 -8.76 -16.05 9.38
C LYS A 28 -10.26 -16.31 9.28
N GLU A 29 -10.81 -17.17 10.11
CA GLU A 29 -12.25 -17.48 10.14
C GLU A 29 -13.08 -16.22 10.46
N LYS A 30 -12.60 -15.38 11.37
CA LYS A 30 -13.29 -14.15 11.77
C LYS A 30 -13.29 -13.09 10.66
N PHE A 31 -12.17 -12.88 9.99
CA PHE A 31 -11.98 -11.71 9.13
C PHE A 31 -12.04 -12.01 7.63
N LEU A 32 -11.41 -13.10 7.14
CA LEU A 32 -11.28 -13.32 5.70
C LEU A 32 -12.61 -13.45 4.94
N PRO A 33 -13.65 -14.15 5.44
CA PRO A 33 -14.93 -14.22 4.73
C PRO A 33 -15.56 -12.84 4.53
N ARG A 34 -15.43 -11.97 5.53
CA ARG A 34 -15.94 -10.60 5.49
C ARG A 34 -15.11 -9.70 4.59
N CYS A 35 -13.79 -9.93 4.52
CA CYS A 35 -12.93 -9.24 3.55
C CYS A 35 -13.31 -9.58 2.10
N VAL A 36 -13.63 -10.85 1.82
CA VAL A 36 -14.03 -11.31 0.49
C VAL A 36 -15.40 -10.77 0.09
N SER A 37 -16.37 -10.70 1.02
CA SER A 37 -17.69 -10.15 0.74
C SER A 37 -17.72 -8.61 0.65
N GLY A 38 -16.65 -7.94 1.14
CA GLY A 38 -16.59 -6.48 1.26
C GLY A 38 -17.22 -5.93 2.55
N ASP A 39 -17.64 -6.80 3.47
CA ASP A 39 -18.21 -6.42 4.78
C ASP A 39 -17.14 -6.08 5.83
N CYS A 40 -15.87 -6.18 5.47
CA CYS A 40 -14.74 -5.81 6.31
C CYS A 40 -13.64 -5.16 5.46
N VAL A 41 -13.47 -3.87 5.58
CA VAL A 41 -12.39 -3.11 4.97
C VAL A 41 -11.18 -3.12 5.90
N VAL A 42 -10.00 -3.45 5.35
CA VAL A 42 -8.75 -3.53 6.11
C VAL A 42 -7.82 -2.40 5.73
N ALA A 43 -7.27 -1.72 6.72
CA ALA A 43 -6.16 -0.79 6.54
C ALA A 43 -4.89 -1.29 7.25
N ILE A 44 -3.72 -0.80 6.81
CA ILE A 44 -2.45 -1.02 7.51
C ILE A 44 -1.86 0.32 7.93
N ALA A 45 -1.47 0.45 9.19
CA ALA A 45 -0.99 1.68 9.79
C ALA A 45 0.48 1.53 10.21
N MET A 46 1.39 1.94 9.31
CA MET A 46 2.84 1.94 9.53
C MET A 46 3.36 3.34 9.84
N THR A 47 3.11 4.29 8.93
CA THR A 47 3.68 5.64 8.92
C THR A 47 3.19 6.50 10.09
N GLU A 48 4.11 7.27 10.66
CA GLU A 48 3.85 8.27 11.70
C GLU A 48 4.30 9.66 11.25
N PRO A 49 3.88 10.76 11.90
CA PRO A 49 4.34 12.11 11.54
C PRO A 49 5.87 12.26 11.51
N GLY A 50 6.60 11.49 12.31
CA GLY A 50 8.06 11.51 12.39
C GLY A 50 8.77 10.31 11.74
N THR A 51 8.04 9.41 11.10
CA THR A 51 8.59 8.13 10.61
C THR A 51 7.88 7.66 9.35
N GLY A 52 8.62 7.53 8.27
CA GLY A 52 8.15 6.99 6.99
C GLY A 52 9.05 5.85 6.52
N SER A 53 10.09 6.14 5.75
CA SER A 53 11.00 5.11 5.21
C SER A 53 11.77 4.36 6.31
N ASP A 54 12.13 5.02 7.40
CA ASP A 54 12.76 4.39 8.57
C ASP A 54 11.70 3.89 9.56
N LEU A 55 11.14 2.71 9.30
CA LEU A 55 10.13 2.10 10.16
C LEU A 55 10.66 1.74 11.57
N GLN A 56 11.97 1.67 11.78
CA GLN A 56 12.52 1.44 13.11
C GLN A 56 12.35 2.65 14.05
N GLY A 57 12.08 3.83 13.47
CA GLY A 57 11.74 5.04 14.22
C GLY A 57 10.30 5.10 14.76
N ILE A 58 9.46 4.08 14.54
CA ILE A 58 8.07 4.02 15.04
C ILE A 58 8.04 4.21 16.56
N LYS A 59 7.19 5.15 17.01
CA LYS A 59 6.98 5.52 18.42
C LYS A 59 5.66 5.00 18.99
N THR A 60 4.68 4.72 18.15
CA THR A 60 3.45 4.04 18.60
C THR A 60 3.81 2.79 19.37
N SER A 61 3.34 2.67 20.61
CA SER A 61 3.72 1.61 21.53
C SER A 61 2.53 0.87 22.08
N ALA A 62 2.72 -0.40 22.37
CA ALA A 62 1.70 -1.26 22.98
C ALA A 62 2.33 -1.97 24.19
N VAL A 63 1.85 -1.63 25.38
CA VAL A 63 2.33 -2.22 26.64
C VAL A 63 1.50 -3.45 26.99
N ASP A 64 2.16 -4.57 27.20
CA ASP A 64 1.51 -5.80 27.67
C ASP A 64 0.97 -5.62 29.11
N LYS A 65 -0.34 -5.85 29.29
CA LYS A 65 -1.05 -5.79 30.58
C LYS A 65 -1.53 -7.18 31.05
N GLY A 66 -1.08 -8.25 30.38
CA GLY A 66 -1.44 -9.62 30.71
C GLY A 66 -2.60 -10.13 29.83
N ASP A 67 -3.77 -9.59 29.96
CA ASP A 67 -4.97 -9.95 29.22
C ASP A 67 -5.18 -9.11 27.94
N HIS A 68 -4.52 -7.96 27.82
CA HIS A 68 -4.59 -7.07 26.66
C HIS A 68 -3.28 -6.30 26.46
N TYR A 69 -3.13 -5.69 25.30
CA TYR A 69 -2.14 -4.65 25.02
C TYR A 69 -2.77 -3.26 25.20
N LEU A 70 -2.09 -2.36 25.90
CA LEU A 70 -2.47 -0.95 25.98
C LEU A 70 -1.73 -0.17 24.89
N LEU A 71 -2.44 0.16 23.82
CA LEU A 71 -1.90 0.80 22.62
C LEU A 71 -2.01 2.32 22.70
N ASN A 72 -0.90 3.01 22.45
CA ASN A 72 -0.81 4.47 22.44
C ASN A 72 0.04 4.94 21.26
N GLY A 73 -0.41 6.01 20.57
CA GLY A 73 0.32 6.63 19.49
C GLY A 73 -0.55 7.28 18.44
N SER A 74 0.08 7.64 17.33
CA SER A 74 -0.62 8.23 16.17
C SER A 74 -0.01 7.75 14.87
N LYS A 75 -0.84 7.62 13.85
CA LYS A 75 -0.45 7.22 12.50
C LYS A 75 -0.96 8.25 11.49
N THR A 76 -0.24 8.40 10.37
CA THR A 76 -0.61 9.34 9.32
C THR A 76 -0.47 8.70 7.95
N PHE A 77 -1.14 9.28 6.95
CA PHE A 77 -1.20 8.80 5.58
C PHE A 77 -1.79 7.38 5.45
N ILE A 78 -2.76 7.04 6.30
CA ILE A 78 -3.35 5.71 6.30
C ILE A 78 -4.48 5.64 5.27
N THR A 79 -4.23 4.92 4.19
CA THR A 79 -5.21 4.64 3.14
C THR A 79 -6.32 3.73 3.68
N CYS A 80 -7.56 4.01 3.32
CA CYS A 80 -8.78 3.39 3.85
C CYS A 80 -9.02 3.65 5.36
N GLY A 81 -8.26 4.56 6.00
CA GLY A 81 -8.35 4.79 7.45
C GLY A 81 -9.70 5.31 7.94
N GLN A 82 -10.48 6.01 7.07
CA GLN A 82 -11.84 6.45 7.42
C GLN A 82 -12.87 5.32 7.36
N GLN A 83 -12.66 4.35 6.48
CA GLN A 83 -13.62 3.30 6.18
C GLN A 83 -13.27 1.96 6.84
N ALA A 84 -12.03 1.79 7.33
CA ALA A 84 -11.54 0.50 7.81
C ALA A 84 -12.36 -0.02 8.99
N ASP A 85 -12.86 -1.25 8.88
CA ASP A 85 -13.44 -1.99 10.00
C ASP A 85 -12.35 -2.56 10.91
N ILE A 86 -11.19 -2.86 10.35
CA ILE A 86 -10.00 -3.25 11.10
C ILE A 86 -8.75 -2.53 10.57
N VAL A 87 -7.86 -2.20 11.48
CA VAL A 87 -6.56 -1.59 11.17
C VAL A 87 -5.44 -2.47 11.70
N LEU A 88 -4.54 -2.88 10.84
CA LEU A 88 -3.30 -3.58 11.19
C LEU A 88 -2.27 -2.53 11.66
N VAL A 89 -2.14 -2.37 12.96
CA VAL A 89 -1.31 -1.31 13.55
C VAL A 89 0.07 -1.84 13.89
N VAL A 90 1.09 -1.31 13.21
CA VAL A 90 2.49 -1.59 13.54
C VAL A 90 2.89 -0.74 14.74
N CYS A 91 3.30 -1.39 15.81
CA CYS A 91 3.66 -0.73 17.05
C CYS A 91 4.84 -1.41 17.75
N ARG A 92 5.47 -0.67 18.65
CA ARG A 92 6.56 -1.17 19.50
C ARG A 92 5.96 -1.89 20.71
N THR A 93 6.20 -3.19 20.84
CA THR A 93 5.82 -3.99 22.02
C THR A 93 7.01 -4.22 22.96
N ASN A 94 8.25 -4.20 22.44
CA ASN A 94 9.45 -4.29 23.28
C ASN A 94 10.08 -2.90 23.41
N PRO A 95 10.16 -2.33 24.63
CA PRO A 95 10.76 -1.02 24.89
C PRO A 95 12.30 -1.01 24.85
N ASP A 96 12.96 -2.17 24.85
CA ASP A 96 14.42 -2.26 24.82
C ASP A 96 14.98 -1.69 23.51
N PRO A 97 15.80 -0.63 23.54
CA PRO A 97 16.42 -0.07 22.35
C PRO A 97 17.30 -1.05 21.57
N SER A 98 17.84 -2.06 22.25
CA SER A 98 18.69 -3.09 21.62
C SER A 98 17.91 -4.16 20.87
N ALA A 99 16.59 -4.22 21.03
CA ALA A 99 15.74 -5.23 20.38
C ALA A 99 15.72 -5.12 18.84
N GLY A 100 16.06 -3.95 18.28
CA GLY A 100 16.11 -3.74 16.83
C GLY A 100 14.79 -4.10 16.15
N ALA A 101 14.85 -4.95 15.12
CA ALA A 101 13.68 -5.42 14.39
C ALA A 101 12.66 -6.19 15.25
N LYS A 102 13.11 -6.82 16.33
CA LYS A 102 12.26 -7.57 17.27
C LYS A 102 11.48 -6.68 18.24
N ALA A 103 11.62 -5.38 18.13
CA ALA A 103 10.87 -4.45 18.97
C ALA A 103 9.40 -4.31 18.51
N PHE A 104 9.05 -4.75 17.30
CA PHE A 104 7.78 -4.41 16.65
C PHE A 104 6.88 -5.60 16.50
N SER A 105 5.59 -5.35 16.73
CA SER A 105 4.48 -6.28 16.50
C SER A 105 3.40 -5.62 15.67
N ILE A 106 2.45 -6.39 15.17
CA ILE A 106 1.26 -5.91 14.48
C ILE A 106 0.05 -6.28 15.33
N LEU A 107 -0.77 -5.29 15.67
CA LEU A 107 -2.02 -5.49 16.39
C LEU A 107 -3.22 -5.21 15.47
N ILE A 108 -4.25 -6.05 15.53
CA ILE A 108 -5.53 -5.85 14.84
C ILE A 108 -6.39 -4.97 15.74
N VAL A 109 -6.58 -3.71 15.36
CA VAL A 109 -7.50 -2.78 16.03
C VAL A 109 -8.80 -2.78 15.27
N GLU A 110 -9.89 -3.12 15.94
CA GLU A 110 -11.24 -3.15 15.36
C GLU A 110 -11.93 -1.79 15.55
N ASP A 111 -12.78 -1.42 14.60
CA ASP A 111 -13.59 -0.21 14.71
C ASP A 111 -14.46 -0.25 15.98
N GLY A 112 -14.65 0.91 16.58
CA GLY A 112 -15.40 1.04 17.84
C GLY A 112 -14.64 0.69 19.12
N MET A 113 -13.37 0.25 19.04
CA MET A 113 -12.56 0.09 20.26
C MET A 113 -12.39 1.44 20.97
N PRO A 114 -12.70 1.54 22.29
CA PRO A 114 -12.55 2.78 23.05
C PRO A 114 -11.12 3.33 22.98
N GLY A 115 -10.97 4.64 22.69
CA GLY A 115 -9.68 5.30 22.55
C GLY A 115 -9.08 5.23 21.14
N PHE A 116 -9.68 4.49 20.21
CA PHE A 116 -9.34 4.56 18.79
C PHE A 116 -10.16 5.65 18.12
N GLU A 117 -9.49 6.64 17.56
CA GLU A 117 -10.12 7.79 16.92
C GLU A 117 -9.54 8.00 15.50
N ARG A 118 -10.43 8.29 14.56
CA ARG A 118 -10.06 8.73 13.22
C ARG A 118 -9.89 10.25 13.22
N GLY A 119 -8.74 10.70 12.73
CA GLY A 119 -8.49 12.10 12.49
C GLY A 119 -9.10 12.56 11.16
N ARG A 120 -8.56 13.64 10.63
CA ARG A 120 -9.05 14.19 9.37
C ARG A 120 -8.72 13.28 8.19
N ASN A 121 -9.60 13.28 7.19
CA ASN A 121 -9.27 12.82 5.86
C ASN A 121 -8.37 13.87 5.18
N LEU A 122 -7.18 13.45 4.72
CA LEU A 122 -6.17 14.36 4.18
C LEU A 122 -6.56 14.83 2.78
N ASP A 123 -6.36 16.12 2.50
CA ASP A 123 -6.50 16.64 1.15
C ASP A 123 -5.25 16.28 0.31
N LYS A 124 -5.46 15.52 -0.75
CA LYS A 124 -4.41 15.01 -1.63
C LYS A 124 -4.44 15.69 -2.97
N LEU A 125 -3.30 15.77 -3.64
CA LEU A 125 -3.21 16.28 -5.00
C LEU A 125 -3.97 15.39 -5.99
N GLY A 126 -3.79 14.06 -5.90
CA GLY A 126 -4.48 13.06 -6.71
C GLY A 126 -5.26 12.04 -5.88
N GLN A 127 -5.85 11.04 -6.55
CA GLN A 127 -6.62 9.94 -5.94
C GLN A 127 -7.67 10.42 -4.92
N LYS A 128 -8.44 11.44 -5.30
CA LYS A 128 -9.41 12.11 -4.44
C LYS A 128 -10.53 11.19 -3.93
N ALA A 129 -10.86 10.13 -4.68
CA ALA A 129 -11.91 9.19 -4.31
C ALA A 129 -11.50 8.21 -3.20
N GLN A 130 -10.19 8.04 -2.97
CA GLN A 130 -9.68 7.19 -1.91
C GLN A 130 -9.36 8.03 -0.67
N ASP A 131 -9.88 7.64 0.49
CA ASP A 131 -9.55 8.30 1.74
C ASP A 131 -8.10 7.99 2.17
N THR A 132 -7.53 8.93 2.88
CA THR A 132 -6.19 8.80 3.49
C THR A 132 -6.20 9.61 4.78
N SER A 133 -5.96 8.96 5.92
CA SER A 133 -6.31 9.54 7.22
C SER A 133 -5.17 9.58 8.20
N GLU A 134 -5.35 10.44 9.20
CA GLU A 134 -4.66 10.34 10.48
C GLU A 134 -5.47 9.43 11.40
N LEU A 135 -4.78 8.62 12.21
CA LEU A 135 -5.39 7.75 13.22
C LEU A 135 -4.71 8.00 14.57
N PHE A 136 -5.50 7.98 15.64
CA PHE A 136 -5.05 8.22 17.00
C PHE A 136 -5.46 7.07 17.91
N PHE A 137 -4.54 6.68 18.79
CA PHE A 137 -4.73 5.61 19.75
C PHE A 137 -4.40 6.15 21.15
N ASN A 138 -5.43 6.27 21.99
CA ASN A 138 -5.33 6.81 23.35
C ASN A 138 -5.80 5.74 24.33
N ASP A 139 -4.86 5.02 24.94
CA ASP A 139 -5.11 3.91 25.86
C ASP A 139 -6.08 2.85 25.31
N VAL A 140 -5.94 2.53 24.00
CA VAL A 140 -6.76 1.50 23.36
C VAL A 140 -6.40 0.13 23.95
N LYS A 141 -7.40 -0.55 24.51
CA LYS A 141 -7.24 -1.92 25.02
C LYS A 141 -7.45 -2.91 23.88
N VAL A 142 -6.35 -3.43 23.36
CA VAL A 142 -6.36 -4.43 22.28
C VAL A 142 -6.25 -5.82 22.89
N PRO A 143 -7.23 -6.71 22.73
CA PRO A 143 -7.19 -8.08 23.25
C PRO A 143 -5.94 -8.84 22.77
N LYS A 144 -5.47 -9.79 23.57
CA LYS A 144 -4.29 -10.62 23.20
C LYS A 144 -4.50 -11.43 21.94
N GLU A 145 -5.70 -11.91 21.71
CA GLU A 145 -6.09 -12.63 20.49
C GLU A 145 -6.01 -11.78 19.22
N ASN A 146 -5.92 -10.46 19.34
CA ASN A 146 -5.75 -9.54 18.23
C ASN A 146 -4.26 -9.25 17.89
N LEU A 147 -3.31 -9.95 18.52
CA LEU A 147 -1.93 -9.97 18.03
C LEU A 147 -1.87 -10.75 16.72
N LEU A 148 -1.40 -10.10 15.67
CA LEU A 148 -1.23 -10.72 14.35
C LEU A 148 0.13 -11.45 14.29
N GLY A 149 0.08 -12.78 14.20
CA GLY A 149 1.27 -13.62 14.25
C GLY A 149 1.93 -13.66 15.63
N GLU A 150 3.25 -13.54 15.69
CA GLU A 150 4.04 -13.62 16.91
C GLU A 150 4.52 -12.25 17.37
N GLU A 151 4.63 -12.05 18.67
CA GLU A 151 5.17 -10.83 19.25
C GLU A 151 6.64 -10.62 18.86
N GLY A 152 7.00 -9.40 18.48
CA GLY A 152 8.34 -9.05 18.03
C GLY A 152 8.65 -9.41 16.58
N MET A 153 7.71 -10.00 15.83
CA MET A 153 7.89 -10.41 14.43
C MET A 153 7.32 -9.42 13.43
N GLY A 154 6.67 -8.34 13.88
CA GLY A 154 5.98 -7.40 13.01
C GLY A 154 6.86 -6.81 11.91
N PHE A 155 8.08 -6.39 12.23
CA PHE A 155 9.01 -5.86 11.22
C PHE A 155 9.39 -6.91 10.16
N ILE A 156 9.55 -8.16 10.56
CA ILE A 156 9.88 -9.26 9.65
C ILE A 156 8.71 -9.53 8.69
N TYR A 157 7.48 -9.51 9.20
CA TYR A 157 6.28 -9.64 8.36
C TYR A 157 6.19 -8.52 7.34
N LEU A 158 6.44 -7.25 7.75
CA LEU A 158 6.49 -6.13 6.79
C LEU A 158 7.53 -6.36 5.69
N MET A 159 8.75 -6.75 6.04
CA MET A 159 9.82 -6.98 5.05
C MET A 159 9.48 -8.11 4.08
N ARG A 160 8.70 -9.10 4.51
CA ARG A 160 8.26 -10.22 3.66
C ARG A 160 7.16 -9.82 2.68
N GLU A 161 6.21 -8.99 3.11
CA GLU A 161 5.06 -8.59 2.27
C GLU A 161 5.37 -7.38 1.37
N LEU A 162 6.26 -6.48 1.77
CA LEU A 162 6.62 -5.27 1.01
C LEU A 162 6.99 -5.49 -0.47
N PRO A 163 7.68 -6.56 -0.90
CA PRO A 163 7.93 -6.80 -2.31
C PRO A 163 6.65 -6.91 -3.15
N GLN A 164 5.65 -7.64 -2.66
CA GLN A 164 4.34 -7.75 -3.32
C GLN A 164 3.60 -6.42 -3.34
N GLU A 165 3.61 -5.67 -2.22
CA GLU A 165 2.97 -4.35 -2.14
C GLU A 165 3.53 -3.38 -3.20
N ARG A 166 4.85 -3.35 -3.36
CA ARG A 166 5.52 -2.54 -4.38
C ARG A 166 5.17 -2.98 -5.79
N LEU A 167 5.14 -4.30 -6.04
CA LEU A 167 4.78 -4.84 -7.35
C LEU A 167 3.35 -4.47 -7.73
N SER A 168 2.39 -4.56 -6.81
CA SER A 168 0.99 -4.16 -7.05
C SER A 168 0.88 -2.71 -7.55
N ILE A 169 1.66 -1.80 -6.96
CA ILE A 169 1.70 -0.41 -7.39
C ILE A 169 2.33 -0.28 -8.79
N ALA A 170 3.42 -0.99 -9.05
CA ALA A 170 4.09 -0.97 -10.35
C ALA A 170 3.20 -1.51 -11.48
N VAL A 171 2.43 -2.58 -11.22
CA VAL A 171 1.43 -3.12 -12.16
C VAL A 171 0.37 -2.08 -12.48
N SER A 172 -0.15 -1.38 -11.46
CA SER A 172 -1.17 -0.34 -11.65
C SER A 172 -0.64 0.85 -12.45
N ALA A 173 0.59 1.28 -12.17
CA ALA A 173 1.26 2.35 -12.89
C ALA A 173 1.48 1.96 -14.36
N MET A 174 1.93 0.74 -14.61
CA MET A 174 2.16 0.23 -15.96
C MET A 174 0.87 0.21 -16.79
N ALA A 175 -0.22 -0.30 -16.22
CA ALA A 175 -1.53 -0.30 -16.88
C ALA A 175 -2.00 1.13 -17.20
N SER A 176 -1.71 2.09 -16.33
CA SER A 176 -2.02 3.50 -16.56
C SER A 176 -1.20 4.08 -17.72
N CYS A 177 0.09 3.77 -17.83
CA CYS A 177 0.95 4.20 -18.94
C CYS A 177 0.45 3.66 -20.28
N GLU A 178 0.09 2.37 -20.35
CA GLU A 178 -0.48 1.77 -21.56
C GLU A 178 -1.78 2.48 -22.00
N ALA A 179 -2.69 2.70 -21.05
CA ALA A 179 -3.95 3.37 -21.32
C ALA A 179 -3.77 4.83 -21.80
N VAL A 180 -2.82 5.57 -21.19
CA VAL A 180 -2.52 6.95 -21.59
C VAL A 180 -1.90 7.01 -22.98
N ILE A 181 -0.99 6.11 -23.34
CA ILE A 181 -0.40 6.04 -24.68
C ILE A 181 -1.50 5.76 -25.71
N GLU A 182 -2.36 4.78 -25.47
CA GLU A 182 -3.46 4.46 -26.37
C GLU A 182 -4.39 5.68 -26.61
N GLN A 183 -4.80 6.34 -25.52
CA GLN A 183 -5.64 7.54 -25.59
C GLN A 183 -4.92 8.67 -26.34
N THR A 184 -3.62 8.86 -26.09
CA THR A 184 -2.82 9.89 -26.77
C THR A 184 -2.70 9.61 -28.25
N VAL A 185 -2.45 8.37 -28.65
CA VAL A 185 -2.38 7.95 -30.07
C VAL A 185 -3.70 8.25 -30.78
N ASN A 186 -4.83 7.94 -30.15
CA ASN A 186 -6.15 8.22 -30.71
C ASN A 186 -6.37 9.74 -30.83
N TYR A 187 -6.08 10.49 -29.79
CA TYR A 187 -6.20 11.96 -29.80
C TYR A 187 -5.37 12.62 -30.89
N VAL A 188 -4.09 12.27 -31.05
CA VAL A 188 -3.23 12.92 -32.05
C VAL A 188 -3.58 12.55 -33.48
N LYS A 189 -4.23 11.40 -33.72
CA LYS A 189 -4.79 11.02 -35.02
C LYS A 189 -5.98 11.90 -35.41
N GLU A 190 -6.82 12.24 -34.46
CA GLU A 190 -8.03 13.04 -34.68
C GLU A 190 -7.75 14.56 -34.70
N ARG A 191 -6.89 15.02 -33.80
CA ARG A 191 -6.54 16.44 -33.65
C ARG A 191 -5.78 16.96 -34.86
N LYS A 192 -6.30 18.03 -35.48
CA LYS A 192 -5.64 18.70 -36.61
C LYS A 192 -5.03 20.03 -36.21
N ALA A 193 -3.86 20.33 -36.74
CA ALA A 193 -3.16 21.60 -36.65
C ALA A 193 -2.35 21.85 -37.93
N PHE A 194 -2.30 23.10 -38.41
CA PHE A 194 -1.57 23.45 -39.63
C PHE A 194 -1.98 22.63 -40.86
N GLY A 195 -3.26 22.29 -40.97
CA GLY A 195 -3.84 21.58 -42.11
C GLY A 195 -3.66 20.05 -42.12
N LYS A 196 -3.02 19.46 -41.12
CA LYS A 196 -2.78 18.01 -41.02
C LYS A 196 -3.02 17.48 -39.61
N SER A 197 -3.06 16.15 -39.44
CA SER A 197 -3.14 15.50 -38.14
C SER A 197 -1.91 15.77 -37.30
N VAL A 198 -2.05 15.92 -35.98
CA VAL A 198 -0.91 16.06 -35.05
C VAL A 198 -0.01 14.83 -35.12
N ALA A 199 -0.56 13.65 -35.40
CA ALA A 199 0.22 12.42 -35.62
C ALA A 199 1.19 12.48 -36.81
N GLU A 200 1.02 13.41 -37.75
CA GLU A 200 1.90 13.57 -38.91
C GLU A 200 3.16 14.43 -38.61
N PHE A 201 3.25 15.05 -37.46
CA PHE A 201 4.44 15.78 -37.03
C PHE A 201 5.53 14.83 -36.57
N GLN A 202 6.73 14.98 -37.08
CA GLN A 202 7.88 14.10 -36.81
C GLN A 202 8.18 14.02 -35.29
N ASN A 203 8.14 15.15 -34.58
CA ASN A 203 8.38 15.16 -33.14
C ASN A 203 7.36 14.30 -32.39
N THR A 204 6.07 14.38 -32.76
CA THR A 204 5.01 13.55 -32.16
C THR A 204 5.27 12.07 -32.42
N GLN A 205 5.65 11.71 -33.64
CA GLN A 205 5.93 10.31 -34.01
C GLN A 205 7.12 9.76 -33.22
N PHE A 206 8.22 10.51 -33.12
CA PHE A 206 9.42 10.06 -32.40
C PHE A 206 9.17 9.94 -30.90
N THR A 207 8.47 10.92 -30.29
CA THR A 207 8.12 10.86 -28.88
C THR A 207 7.25 9.65 -28.58
N LEU A 208 6.19 9.41 -29.35
CA LEU A 208 5.32 8.26 -29.15
C LEU A 208 6.04 6.93 -29.38
N ALA A 209 6.93 6.86 -30.37
CA ALA A 209 7.72 5.65 -30.62
C ALA A 209 8.67 5.33 -29.46
N GLN A 210 9.33 6.35 -28.89
CA GLN A 210 10.17 6.20 -27.72
C GLN A 210 9.37 5.73 -26.51
N LEU A 211 8.27 6.41 -26.18
CA LEU A 211 7.41 6.05 -25.06
C LEU A 211 6.86 4.63 -25.20
N GLN A 212 6.45 4.23 -26.42
CA GLN A 212 5.98 2.87 -26.66
C GLN A 212 7.07 1.83 -26.43
N ALA A 213 8.31 2.10 -26.82
CA ALA A 213 9.43 1.19 -26.60
C ALA A 213 9.74 1.04 -25.10
N GLU A 214 9.72 2.14 -24.35
CA GLU A 214 9.93 2.17 -22.89
C GLU A 214 8.82 1.38 -22.17
N VAL A 215 7.56 1.65 -22.48
CA VAL A 215 6.38 0.96 -21.90
C VAL A 215 6.41 -0.54 -22.20
N THR A 216 6.76 -0.93 -23.43
CA THR A 216 6.86 -2.35 -23.81
C THR A 216 7.96 -3.05 -23.01
N SER A 217 9.10 -2.41 -22.83
CA SER A 217 10.22 -2.97 -22.04
C SER A 217 9.86 -3.11 -20.57
N MET A 218 9.20 -2.10 -19.99
CA MET A 218 8.73 -2.12 -18.61
C MET A 218 7.66 -3.21 -18.40
N ARG A 219 6.75 -3.38 -19.35
CA ARG A 219 5.71 -4.42 -19.28
C ARG A 219 6.31 -5.81 -19.17
N VAL A 220 7.28 -6.14 -20.03
CA VAL A 220 7.97 -7.44 -19.98
C VAL A 220 8.68 -7.65 -18.64
N PHE A 221 9.30 -6.60 -18.09
CA PHE A 221 9.97 -6.69 -16.78
C PHE A 221 8.97 -6.92 -15.64
N ILE A 222 7.85 -6.19 -15.62
CA ILE A 222 6.81 -6.33 -14.59
C ILE A 222 6.13 -7.71 -14.67
N ASP A 223 5.83 -8.20 -15.88
CA ASP A 223 5.27 -9.53 -16.08
C ASP A 223 6.22 -10.62 -15.55
N ARG A 224 7.54 -10.48 -15.81
CA ARG A 224 8.52 -11.40 -15.22
C ARG A 224 8.58 -11.31 -13.69
N CYS A 225 8.47 -10.11 -13.10
CA CYS A 225 8.39 -9.96 -11.65
C CYS A 225 7.13 -10.61 -11.07
N ALA A 226 6.00 -10.55 -11.76
CA ALA A 226 4.76 -11.21 -11.36
C ALA A 226 4.90 -12.75 -11.39
N GLU A 227 5.55 -13.30 -12.43
CA GLU A 227 5.89 -14.72 -12.48
C GLU A 227 6.76 -15.15 -11.29
N LEU A 228 7.85 -14.40 -11.02
CA LEU A 228 8.75 -14.67 -9.89
C LEU A 228 8.02 -14.60 -8.54
N LEU A 229 7.05 -13.69 -8.38
CA LEU A 229 6.21 -13.63 -7.18
C LEU A 229 5.38 -14.92 -7.02
N LEU A 230 4.75 -15.41 -8.10
CA LEU A 230 3.96 -16.63 -8.08
C LEU A 230 4.84 -17.88 -7.80
N GLU A 231 6.06 -17.89 -8.33
CA GLU A 231 7.08 -18.92 -8.10
C GLU A 231 7.72 -18.82 -6.69
N LYS A 232 7.45 -17.75 -5.92
CA LYS A 232 8.08 -17.41 -4.64
C LYS A 232 9.58 -17.16 -4.73
N GLU A 233 10.04 -16.71 -5.88
CA GLU A 233 11.44 -16.42 -6.19
C GLU A 233 11.72 -14.90 -6.33
N LEU A 234 10.70 -14.04 -6.17
CA LEU A 234 10.86 -12.59 -6.24
C LEU A 234 11.81 -12.10 -5.15
N THR A 235 12.90 -11.45 -5.56
CA THR A 235 13.89 -10.91 -4.62
C THR A 235 13.61 -9.45 -4.25
N THR A 236 14.20 -8.99 -3.13
CA THR A 236 14.17 -7.57 -2.76
C THR A 236 14.83 -6.69 -3.83
N VAL A 237 15.83 -7.19 -4.54
CA VAL A 237 16.52 -6.46 -5.61
C VAL A 237 15.56 -6.21 -6.78
N ASP A 238 14.81 -7.22 -7.19
CA ASP A 238 13.77 -7.06 -8.22
C ASP A 238 12.74 -6.03 -7.78
N ALA A 239 12.25 -6.14 -6.54
CA ALA A 239 11.29 -5.22 -5.95
C ALA A 239 11.77 -3.76 -5.91
N VAL A 240 13.04 -3.50 -5.64
CA VAL A 240 13.62 -2.15 -5.65
C VAL A 240 13.75 -1.63 -7.09
N SER A 241 14.10 -2.49 -8.04
CA SER A 241 14.31 -2.10 -9.44
C SER A 241 13.05 -1.48 -10.05
N TYR A 242 11.88 -2.08 -9.89
CA TYR A 242 10.64 -1.49 -10.41
C TYR A 242 10.12 -0.29 -9.59
N THR A 243 10.53 -0.14 -8.34
CA THR A 243 10.25 1.09 -7.57
C THR A 243 10.91 2.30 -8.23
N HIS A 244 12.13 2.13 -8.78
CA HIS A 244 12.81 3.19 -9.52
C HIS A 244 12.20 3.46 -10.89
N LEU A 245 11.67 2.45 -11.59
CA LEU A 245 10.91 2.64 -12.82
C LEU A 245 9.69 3.55 -12.61
N ARG A 246 8.98 3.37 -11.50
CA ARG A 246 7.85 4.22 -11.11
C ARG A 246 8.23 5.69 -10.89
N ALA A 247 9.43 5.96 -10.39
CA ALA A 247 9.87 7.33 -10.13
C ALA A 247 9.98 8.20 -11.40
N HIS A 248 10.03 7.60 -12.58
CA HIS A 248 10.02 8.31 -13.85
C HIS A 248 8.64 8.87 -14.24
N GLU A 249 7.56 8.40 -13.64
CA GLU A 249 6.20 8.94 -13.86
C GLU A 249 6.04 10.37 -13.33
N THR A 250 6.82 10.75 -12.32
CA THR A 250 6.77 12.09 -11.72
C THR A 250 7.62 13.12 -12.48
N LEU A 251 8.36 12.72 -13.49
CA LEU A 251 9.18 13.60 -14.32
C LEU A 251 8.45 14.09 -15.58
N LEU A 252 7.21 13.71 -15.78
CA LEU A 252 6.36 14.10 -16.91
C LEU A 252 5.28 15.12 -16.52
N ASP A 253 5.32 15.68 -15.29
CA ASP A 253 4.47 16.78 -14.83
C ASP A 253 5.12 18.16 -15.12
#